data_dd7add0eb08b770d4d35b89b98e24285
#
_entry.id   dd7add0eb08b770d4d35b89b98e24285
#
_cell.length_a   1.000
_cell.length_b   1.000
_cell.length_c   1.000
_cell.angle_alpha   90.00
_cell.angle_beta   90.00
_cell.angle_gamma   90.00
#
_symmetry.space_group_name_H-M   'P 1'
#
loop_
_entity.id
_entity.type
_entity.pdbx_description
1 polymer ?
#
loop_
_entity_poly.entity_id
_entity_poly.type
_entity_poly.pdbx_seq_one_letter_code
_entity_poly.pdbx_strand_id
1 'polypeptide(L)'
;MAVAIAVAIRAPRYLPPRLLAAAIGGAFLVEYGANALDGTWDWGFNLPLHLSDVVAMFTPIALWTRKPLLVEILYFWALTASLQAVLTPDLNQTFPSVFYFTYFVTHCGAVVAACLLVFGLRIRLRPGAVRRAFVATLLMAAVAGTANVITGGNYMYLRAKPAQASLLDHMGPWPLYIATAAALALVLYALLALLARRVSHDLAP
;
A
#
# COMPACT_ATOMS: atom_id res chain seq x y z
N MET A 1 -5.17 1.39 -14.52
CA MET A 1 -5.28 2.11 -13.23
C MET A 1 -6.02 3.45 -13.37
N ALA A 2 -5.60 4.41 -14.21
CA ALA A 2 -6.22 5.75 -14.30
C ALA A 2 -7.75 5.73 -14.54
N VAL A 3 -8.24 4.90 -15.47
CA VAL A 3 -9.68 4.74 -15.72
C VAL A 3 -10.41 4.22 -14.48
N ALA A 4 -9.84 3.22 -13.78
CA ALA A 4 -10.45 2.67 -12.57
C ALA A 4 -10.52 3.71 -11.44
N ILE A 5 -9.51 4.56 -11.29
CA ILE A 5 -9.52 5.69 -10.34
C ILE A 5 -10.61 6.70 -10.73
N ALA A 6 -10.73 7.05 -12.01
CA ALA A 6 -11.77 7.96 -12.46
C ALA A 6 -13.18 7.41 -12.19
N VAL A 7 -13.41 6.11 -12.44
CA VAL A 7 -14.67 5.43 -12.10
C VAL A 7 -14.90 5.40 -10.59
N ALA A 8 -13.87 5.09 -9.80
CA ALA A 8 -13.95 5.07 -8.34
C ALA A 8 -14.40 6.42 -7.76
N ILE A 9 -13.93 7.52 -8.34
CA ILE A 9 -14.22 8.88 -7.87
C ILE A 9 -15.56 9.39 -8.39
N ARG A 10 -15.81 9.27 -9.73
CA ARG A 10 -16.94 9.93 -10.40
C ARG A 10 -18.19 9.06 -10.48
N ALA A 11 -18.04 7.76 -10.47
CA ALA A 11 -19.12 6.81 -10.66
C ALA A 11 -18.96 5.57 -9.76
N PRO A 12 -18.83 5.74 -8.42
CA PRO A 12 -18.49 4.66 -7.48
C PRO A 12 -19.50 3.50 -7.50
N ARG A 13 -20.74 3.75 -7.95
CA ARG A 13 -21.77 2.71 -8.11
C ARG A 13 -21.38 1.57 -9.06
N TYR A 14 -20.48 1.84 -10.02
CA TYR A 14 -20.00 0.84 -10.98
C TYR A 14 -18.78 0.05 -10.47
N LEU A 15 -18.27 0.39 -9.30
CA LEU A 15 -17.16 -0.33 -8.66
C LEU A 15 -17.58 -0.83 -7.27
N PRO A 16 -18.31 -1.95 -7.18
CA PRO A 16 -18.78 -2.47 -5.91
C PRO A 16 -17.61 -2.79 -4.97
N PRO A 17 -17.57 -2.22 -3.75
CA PRO A 17 -16.46 -2.44 -2.82
C PRO A 17 -16.22 -3.91 -2.49
N ARG A 18 -17.28 -4.73 -2.46
CA ARG A 18 -17.17 -6.18 -2.19
C ARG A 18 -16.46 -6.95 -3.30
N LEU A 19 -16.70 -6.60 -4.58
CA LEU A 19 -16.00 -7.23 -5.71
C LEU A 19 -14.54 -6.82 -5.73
N LEU A 20 -14.24 -5.55 -5.48
CA LEU A 20 -12.87 -5.09 -5.36
C LEU A 20 -12.14 -5.75 -4.18
N ALA A 21 -12.82 -5.91 -3.04
CA ALA A 21 -12.28 -6.63 -1.89
C ALA A 21 -11.99 -8.11 -2.22
N ALA A 22 -12.90 -8.79 -2.93
CA ALA A 22 -12.71 -10.17 -3.35
C ALA A 22 -11.55 -10.33 -4.34
N ALA A 23 -11.42 -9.40 -5.30
CA ALA A 23 -10.33 -9.42 -6.27
C ALA A 23 -8.95 -9.23 -5.59
N ILE A 24 -8.82 -8.23 -4.70
CA ILE A 24 -7.56 -7.95 -4.00
C ILE A 24 -7.23 -9.09 -3.01
N GLY A 25 -8.20 -9.52 -2.21
CA GLY A 25 -8.02 -10.60 -1.24
C GLY A 25 -7.71 -11.93 -1.93
N GLY A 26 -8.40 -12.24 -3.03
CA GLY A 26 -8.14 -13.42 -3.84
C GLY A 26 -6.74 -13.40 -4.46
N ALA A 27 -6.31 -12.27 -5.03
CA ALA A 27 -4.97 -12.12 -5.58
C ALA A 27 -3.90 -12.29 -4.50
N PHE A 28 -4.09 -11.69 -3.32
CA PHE A 28 -3.21 -11.86 -2.16
C PHE A 28 -3.09 -13.34 -1.75
N LEU A 29 -4.21 -14.04 -1.61
CA LEU A 29 -4.22 -15.45 -1.23
C LEU A 29 -3.58 -16.35 -2.30
N VAL A 30 -3.79 -16.05 -3.58
CA VAL A 30 -3.17 -16.79 -4.70
C VAL A 30 -1.66 -16.59 -4.67
N GLU A 31 -1.16 -15.40 -4.47
CA GLU A 31 0.26 -15.10 -4.41
C GLU A 31 0.97 -15.85 -3.29
N TYR A 32 0.47 -15.72 -2.07
CA TYR A 32 1.06 -16.39 -0.89
C TYR A 32 0.83 -17.89 -0.91
N GLY A 33 -0.33 -18.35 -1.41
CA GLY A 33 -0.62 -19.78 -1.59
C GLY A 33 0.28 -20.44 -2.63
N ALA A 34 0.55 -19.77 -3.75
CA ALA A 34 1.46 -20.28 -4.78
C ALA A 34 2.89 -20.44 -4.22
N ASN A 35 3.42 -19.41 -3.56
CA ASN A 35 4.75 -19.49 -2.91
C ASN A 35 4.85 -20.64 -1.89
N ALA A 36 3.80 -20.88 -1.12
CA ALA A 36 3.77 -21.94 -0.13
C ALA A 36 3.69 -23.35 -0.76
N LEU A 37 2.91 -23.49 -1.84
CA LEU A 37 2.70 -24.77 -2.51
C LEU A 37 3.89 -25.19 -3.40
N ASP A 38 4.56 -24.23 -4.02
CA ASP A 38 5.71 -24.48 -4.88
C ASP A 38 6.99 -24.83 -4.09
N GLY A 39 6.94 -24.81 -2.75
CA GLY A 39 8.09 -25.07 -1.89
C GLY A 39 9.19 -24.01 -1.99
N THR A 40 8.89 -22.85 -2.56
CA THR A 40 9.82 -21.72 -2.73
C THR A 40 9.74 -20.73 -1.59
N TRP A 41 9.05 -21.07 -0.49
CA TRP A 41 8.87 -20.20 0.66
C TRP A 41 10.19 -19.86 1.33
N ASP A 42 10.49 -18.57 1.38
CA ASP A 42 11.64 -17.99 2.08
C ASP A 42 11.17 -17.03 3.17
N TRP A 43 11.47 -17.33 4.42
CA TRP A 43 11.13 -16.50 5.57
C TRP A 43 11.79 -15.12 5.55
N GLY A 44 12.87 -14.94 4.80
CA GLY A 44 13.54 -13.65 4.61
C GLY A 44 12.88 -12.78 3.54
N PHE A 45 11.94 -13.36 2.75
CA PHE A 45 11.37 -12.68 1.60
C PHE A 45 9.83 -12.75 1.53
N ASN A 46 9.21 -13.90 1.89
CA ASN A 46 7.79 -14.13 1.63
C ASN A 46 6.85 -13.74 2.79
N LEU A 47 7.34 -13.19 3.92
CA LEU A 47 6.41 -12.65 4.91
C LEU A 47 5.75 -11.36 4.38
N PRO A 48 4.45 -11.13 4.64
CA PRO A 48 3.76 -9.90 4.20
C PRO A 48 4.16 -8.69 5.08
N LEU A 49 5.42 -8.29 5.01
CA LEU A 49 6.00 -7.27 5.89
C LEU A 49 6.55 -6.04 5.13
N HIS A 50 6.46 -6.02 3.80
CA HIS A 50 6.54 -4.75 3.09
C HIS A 50 5.24 -3.96 3.30
N LEU A 51 5.34 -2.64 3.30
CA LEU A 51 4.19 -1.77 3.60
C LEU A 51 3.04 -2.00 2.62
N SER A 52 3.37 -2.25 1.34
CA SER A 52 2.41 -2.56 0.28
C SER A 52 1.70 -3.90 0.49
N ASP A 53 2.39 -4.92 1.04
CA ASP A 53 1.80 -6.23 1.29
C ASP A 53 0.78 -6.15 2.43
N VAL A 54 1.15 -5.43 3.50
CA VAL A 54 0.24 -5.16 4.62
C VAL A 54 -0.99 -4.42 4.11
N VAL A 55 -0.82 -3.44 3.21
CA VAL A 55 -1.93 -2.74 2.56
C VAL A 55 -2.80 -3.72 1.79
N ALA A 56 -2.22 -4.59 0.95
CA ALA A 56 -2.97 -5.58 0.18
C ALA A 56 -3.76 -6.52 1.10
N MET A 57 -3.16 -6.94 2.20
CA MET A 57 -3.78 -7.83 3.19
C MET A 57 -5.00 -7.21 3.88
N PHE A 58 -4.95 -5.94 4.30
CA PHE A 58 -6.06 -5.34 5.02
C PHE A 58 -7.02 -4.51 4.16
N THR A 59 -6.69 -4.23 2.89
CA THR A 59 -7.60 -3.52 1.97
C THR A 59 -8.98 -4.17 1.86
N PRO A 60 -9.12 -5.50 1.72
CA PRO A 60 -10.43 -6.16 1.74
C PRO A 60 -11.23 -5.87 3.01
N ILE A 61 -10.56 -5.88 4.17
CA ILE A 61 -11.17 -5.59 5.46
C ILE A 61 -11.61 -4.13 5.55
N ALA A 62 -10.79 -3.20 5.03
CA ALA A 62 -11.13 -1.78 5.00
C ALA A 62 -12.33 -1.50 4.09
N LEU A 63 -12.40 -2.14 2.91
CA LEU A 63 -13.52 -2.03 1.97
C LEU A 63 -14.83 -2.57 2.55
N TRP A 64 -14.73 -3.64 3.35
CA TRP A 64 -15.88 -4.29 3.96
C TRP A 64 -16.40 -3.54 5.18
N THR A 65 -15.49 -3.22 6.11
CA THR A 65 -15.86 -2.66 7.42
C THR A 65 -15.96 -1.13 7.41
N ARG A 66 -15.25 -0.47 6.50
CA ARG A 66 -15.11 0.99 6.43
C ARG A 66 -14.68 1.63 7.76
N LYS A 67 -14.00 0.87 8.63
CA LYS A 67 -13.51 1.39 9.91
C LYS A 67 -12.59 2.57 9.68
N PRO A 68 -12.82 3.73 10.33
CA PRO A 68 -12.11 4.97 10.01
C PRO A 68 -10.59 4.85 10.07
N LEU A 69 -10.05 4.12 11.04
CA LEU A 69 -8.60 3.94 11.16
C LEU A 69 -8.02 3.16 9.98
N LEU A 70 -8.69 2.09 9.52
CA LEU A 70 -8.23 1.30 8.37
C LEU A 70 -8.31 2.11 7.08
N VAL A 71 -9.35 2.93 6.91
CA VAL A 71 -9.49 3.83 5.75
C VAL A 71 -8.37 4.87 5.74
N GLU A 72 -8.04 5.47 6.89
CA GLU A 72 -6.95 6.43 7.01
C GLU A 72 -5.60 5.81 6.66
N ILE A 73 -5.26 4.66 7.24
CA ILE A 73 -4.00 3.96 6.97
C ILE A 73 -3.94 3.54 5.49
N LEU A 74 -5.00 2.92 4.97
CA LEU A 74 -5.10 2.54 3.57
C LEU A 74 -4.87 3.73 2.63
N TYR A 75 -5.52 4.87 2.91
CA TYR A 75 -5.39 6.06 2.08
C TYR A 75 -3.94 6.52 1.95
N PHE A 76 -3.25 6.67 3.08
CA PHE A 76 -1.86 7.14 3.05
C PHE A 76 -0.91 6.09 2.48
N TRP A 77 -1.01 4.84 2.90
CA TRP A 77 -0.09 3.79 2.48
C TRP A 77 -0.29 3.38 1.00
N ALA A 78 -1.55 3.29 0.54
CA ALA A 78 -1.81 2.95 -0.85
C ALA A 78 -1.35 4.06 -1.82
N LEU A 79 -1.57 5.35 -1.47
CA LEU A 79 -1.18 6.48 -2.32
C LEU A 79 0.33 6.83 -2.20
N THR A 80 1.07 6.15 -1.35
CA THR A 80 2.53 6.27 -1.27
C THR A 80 3.21 4.94 -1.60
N ALA A 81 3.14 3.94 -0.72
CA ALA A 81 3.85 2.69 -0.90
C ALA A 81 3.33 1.86 -2.09
N SER A 82 2.00 1.60 -2.19
CA SER A 82 1.47 0.81 -3.30
C SER A 82 1.56 1.56 -4.63
N LEU A 83 1.35 2.87 -4.64
CA LEU A 83 1.54 3.68 -5.85
C LEU A 83 3.00 3.67 -6.30
N GLN A 84 3.95 3.80 -5.37
CA GLN A 84 5.39 3.70 -5.67
C GLN A 84 5.73 2.33 -6.24
N ALA A 85 5.21 1.25 -5.67
CA ALA A 85 5.41 -0.10 -6.17
C ALA A 85 4.86 -0.31 -7.60
N VAL A 86 3.80 0.40 -8.00
CA VAL A 86 3.31 0.39 -9.39
C VAL A 86 4.22 1.19 -10.32
N LEU A 87 4.82 2.28 -9.85
CA LEU A 87 5.67 3.17 -10.66
C LEU A 87 7.07 2.60 -10.88
N THR A 88 7.63 1.95 -9.86
CA THR A 88 8.93 1.29 -9.90
C THR A 88 8.80 -0.12 -9.32
N PRO A 89 8.29 -1.07 -10.13
CA PRO A 89 8.05 -2.44 -9.67
C PRO A 89 9.35 -3.15 -9.29
N ASP A 90 9.41 -3.70 -8.08
CA ASP A 90 10.45 -4.64 -7.65
C ASP A 90 9.90 -6.07 -7.83
N LEU A 91 9.74 -6.47 -9.08
CA LEU A 91 9.14 -7.75 -9.49
C LEU A 91 10.09 -8.52 -10.40
N ASN A 92 10.47 -9.72 -9.98
CA ASN A 92 11.37 -10.58 -10.74
C ASN A 92 10.66 -11.40 -11.82
N GLN A 93 9.34 -11.62 -11.68
CA GLN A 93 8.55 -12.42 -12.61
C GLN A 93 7.93 -11.54 -13.69
N THR A 94 8.08 -12.02 -14.95
CA THR A 94 7.53 -11.34 -16.11
C THR A 94 6.15 -11.87 -16.50
N PHE A 95 5.42 -11.12 -17.33
CA PHE A 95 4.20 -11.58 -17.98
C PHE A 95 4.47 -12.87 -18.78
N PRO A 96 3.58 -13.92 -18.72
CA PRO A 96 2.26 -13.96 -18.08
C PRO A 96 2.22 -14.70 -16.72
N SER A 97 3.24 -14.58 -15.90
CA SER A 97 3.30 -15.23 -14.57
C SER A 97 2.10 -14.85 -13.69
N VAL A 98 1.62 -15.78 -12.87
CA VAL A 98 0.58 -15.52 -11.87
C VAL A 98 1.02 -14.39 -10.90
N PHE A 99 2.28 -14.36 -10.50
CA PHE A 99 2.85 -13.33 -9.64
C PHE A 99 2.84 -11.94 -10.28
N TYR A 100 2.98 -11.86 -11.61
CA TYR A 100 2.81 -10.60 -12.32
C TYR A 100 1.38 -10.06 -12.18
N PHE A 101 0.37 -10.92 -12.35
CA PHE A 101 -1.02 -10.49 -12.24
C PHE A 101 -1.41 -10.16 -10.79
N THR A 102 -1.03 -10.99 -9.82
CA THR A 102 -1.35 -10.74 -8.41
C THR A 102 -0.71 -9.45 -7.90
N TYR A 103 0.54 -9.19 -8.29
CA TYR A 103 1.23 -7.95 -7.97
C TYR A 103 0.46 -6.71 -8.42
N PHE A 104 0.07 -6.64 -9.70
CA PHE A 104 -0.66 -5.48 -10.19
C PHE A 104 -2.10 -5.40 -9.68
N VAL A 105 -2.78 -6.52 -9.45
CA VAL A 105 -4.12 -6.52 -8.85
C VAL A 105 -4.08 -6.00 -7.42
N THR A 106 -3.13 -6.42 -6.61
CA THR A 106 -3.01 -5.99 -5.21
C THR A 106 -2.61 -4.52 -5.11
N HIS A 107 -1.56 -4.10 -5.82
CA HIS A 107 -1.03 -2.73 -5.71
C HIS A 107 -1.93 -1.69 -6.38
N CYS A 108 -2.36 -1.91 -7.63
CA CYS A 108 -3.30 -1.02 -8.31
C CYS A 108 -4.67 -1.02 -7.62
N GLY A 109 -5.12 -2.21 -7.17
CA GLY A 109 -6.38 -2.37 -6.47
C GLY A 109 -6.41 -1.59 -5.16
N ALA A 110 -5.33 -1.58 -4.39
CA ALA A 110 -5.21 -0.79 -3.16
C ALA A 110 -5.31 0.72 -3.42
N VAL A 111 -4.65 1.22 -4.47
CA VAL A 111 -4.75 2.64 -4.89
C VAL A 111 -6.18 3.00 -5.29
N VAL A 112 -6.84 2.14 -6.08
CA VAL A 112 -8.23 2.33 -6.48
C VAL A 112 -9.17 2.28 -5.27
N ALA A 113 -8.95 1.35 -4.33
CA ALA A 113 -9.73 1.23 -3.10
C ALA A 113 -9.61 2.47 -2.20
N ALA A 114 -8.41 3.02 -2.06
CA ALA A 114 -8.19 4.26 -1.32
C ALA A 114 -8.96 5.43 -1.94
N CYS A 115 -8.89 5.59 -3.26
CA CYS A 115 -9.64 6.61 -4.00
C CYS A 115 -11.16 6.40 -3.89
N LEU A 116 -11.63 5.15 -3.99
CA LEU A 116 -13.05 4.81 -3.85
C LEU A 116 -13.57 5.18 -2.46
N LEU A 117 -12.87 4.80 -1.40
CA LEU A 117 -13.32 5.04 -0.03
C LEU A 117 -13.35 6.53 0.31
N VAL A 118 -12.26 7.25 0.02
CA VAL A 118 -12.10 8.65 0.45
C VAL A 118 -12.85 9.60 -0.49
N PHE A 119 -12.71 9.46 -1.80
CA PHE A 119 -13.28 10.40 -2.77
C PHE A 119 -14.63 9.92 -3.33
N GLY A 120 -14.76 8.65 -3.67
CA GLY A 120 -16.00 8.09 -4.21
C GLY A 120 -17.11 7.96 -3.17
N LEU A 121 -16.81 7.30 -2.04
CA LEU A 121 -17.76 7.10 -0.94
C LEU A 121 -17.71 8.22 0.10
N ARG A 122 -16.85 9.24 -0.11
CA ARG A 122 -16.74 10.44 0.71
C ARG A 122 -16.48 10.18 2.21
N ILE A 123 -15.69 9.13 2.52
CA ILE A 123 -15.29 8.86 3.90
C ILE A 123 -14.23 9.88 4.30
N ARG A 124 -14.58 10.75 5.25
CA ARG A 124 -13.70 11.84 5.70
C ARG A 124 -12.57 11.31 6.60
N LEU A 125 -11.37 11.81 6.37
CA LEU A 125 -10.24 11.60 7.28
C LEU A 125 -10.46 12.43 8.55
N ARG A 126 -10.33 11.79 9.72
CA ARG A 126 -10.52 12.45 11.01
C ARG A 126 -9.33 13.37 11.34
N PRO A 127 -9.50 14.40 12.19
CA PRO A 127 -8.39 15.16 12.73
C PRO A 127 -7.31 14.25 13.31
N GLY A 128 -6.03 14.55 13.00
CA GLY A 128 -4.90 13.71 13.43
C GLY A 128 -4.65 12.42 12.60
N ALA A 129 -5.32 12.24 11.44
CA ALA A 129 -5.10 11.07 10.57
C ALA A 129 -3.65 10.90 10.14
N VAL A 130 -2.95 12.00 9.79
CA VAL A 130 -1.51 11.98 9.45
C VAL A 130 -0.69 11.38 10.59
N ARG A 131 -0.91 11.83 11.82
CA ARG A 131 -0.19 11.31 13.00
C ARG A 131 -0.45 9.82 13.20
N ARG A 132 -1.73 9.38 13.10
CA ARG A 132 -2.07 7.95 13.26
C ARG A 132 -1.42 7.09 12.19
N ALA A 133 -1.47 7.51 10.94
CA ALA A 133 -0.84 6.79 9.84
C ALA A 133 0.69 6.76 9.99
N PHE A 134 1.31 7.87 10.38
CA PHE A 134 2.75 7.93 10.58
C PHE A 134 3.22 7.04 11.75
N VAL A 135 2.49 7.07 12.87
CA VAL A 135 2.77 6.15 14.00
C VAL A 135 2.59 4.70 13.56
N ALA A 136 1.54 4.37 12.81
CA ALA A 136 1.35 3.04 12.25
C ALA A 136 2.53 2.62 11.33
N THR A 137 3.05 3.55 10.52
CA THR A 137 4.24 3.31 9.68
C THR A 137 5.47 3.01 10.52
N LEU A 138 5.72 3.77 11.59
CA LEU A 138 6.86 3.53 12.48
C LEU A 138 6.74 2.19 13.24
N LEU A 139 5.54 1.85 13.70
CA LEU A 139 5.26 0.54 14.33
C LEU A 139 5.49 -0.60 13.34
N MET A 140 5.02 -0.45 12.10
CA MET A 140 5.27 -1.43 11.04
C MET A 140 6.77 -1.57 10.73
N ALA A 141 7.50 -0.46 10.68
CA ALA A 141 8.95 -0.47 10.49
C ALA A 141 9.67 -1.19 11.65
N ALA A 142 9.21 -1.02 12.89
CA ALA A 142 9.76 -1.75 14.04
C ALA A 142 9.50 -3.27 13.92
N VAL A 143 8.29 -3.67 13.52
CA VAL A 143 7.94 -5.08 13.27
C VAL A 143 8.80 -5.66 12.14
N ALA A 144 8.89 -4.96 10.99
CA ALA A 144 9.71 -5.38 9.85
C ALA A 144 11.20 -5.45 10.23
N GLY A 145 11.70 -4.48 10.98
CA GLY A 145 13.08 -4.47 11.49
C GLY A 145 13.38 -5.66 12.39
N THR A 146 12.47 -6.01 13.30
CA THR A 146 12.59 -7.20 14.15
C THR A 146 12.58 -8.48 13.31
N ALA A 147 11.66 -8.59 12.36
CA ALA A 147 11.61 -9.73 11.43
C ALA A 147 12.90 -9.86 10.61
N ASN A 148 13.46 -8.76 10.13
CA ASN A 148 14.73 -8.74 9.40
C ASN A 148 15.90 -9.29 10.25
N VAL A 149 15.91 -9.01 11.55
CA VAL A 149 16.93 -9.57 12.46
C VAL A 149 16.75 -11.08 12.60
N ILE A 150 15.52 -11.55 12.75
CA ILE A 150 15.21 -12.98 12.98
C ILE A 150 15.41 -13.82 11.71
N THR A 151 14.97 -13.32 10.56
CA THR A 151 14.91 -14.07 9.29
C THR A 151 16.12 -13.86 8.38
N GLY A 152 16.92 -12.81 8.64
CA GLY A 152 17.97 -12.38 7.71
C GLY A 152 17.41 -11.54 6.53
N GLY A 153 16.12 -11.29 6.47
CA GLY A 153 15.42 -10.60 5.40
C GLY A 153 15.70 -9.10 5.28
N ASN A 154 15.01 -8.46 4.34
CA ASN A 154 15.14 -7.01 4.09
C ASN A 154 13.77 -6.33 3.92
N TYR A 155 12.80 -6.68 4.76
CA TYR A 155 11.46 -6.09 4.75
C TYR A 155 11.51 -4.58 4.93
N MET A 156 10.66 -3.86 4.18
CA MET A 156 10.61 -2.40 4.09
C MET A 156 11.95 -1.76 3.69
N TYR A 157 12.88 -2.56 3.14
CA TYR A 157 14.23 -2.11 2.74
C TYR A 157 15.00 -1.45 3.88
N LEU A 158 14.84 -1.93 5.13
CA LEU A 158 15.48 -1.34 6.29
C LEU A 158 16.97 -1.71 6.44
N ARG A 159 17.44 -2.75 5.73
CA ARG A 159 18.86 -3.19 5.77
C ARG A 159 19.63 -2.77 4.53
N ALA A 160 19.00 -2.80 3.37
CA ALA A 160 19.58 -2.43 2.09
C ALA A 160 18.49 -1.88 1.16
N LYS A 161 18.86 -1.09 0.17
CA LYS A 161 17.97 -0.64 -0.90
C LYS A 161 17.53 -1.84 -1.77
N PRO A 162 16.40 -1.75 -2.50
CA PRO A 162 16.01 -2.77 -3.46
C PRO A 162 17.09 -2.95 -4.53
N ALA A 163 17.13 -4.13 -5.16
CA ALA A 163 18.04 -4.41 -6.25
C ALA A 163 17.72 -3.62 -7.54
N GLN A 164 16.43 -3.34 -7.73
CA GLN A 164 15.95 -2.52 -8.85
C GLN A 164 16.08 -1.03 -8.51
N ALA A 165 16.32 -0.21 -9.54
CA ALA A 165 16.40 1.24 -9.37
C ALA A 165 15.11 1.81 -8.73
N SER A 166 15.27 2.61 -7.69
CA SER A 166 14.18 3.11 -6.88
C SER A 166 14.41 4.55 -6.40
N LEU A 167 13.36 5.17 -5.87
CA LEU A 167 13.48 6.49 -5.26
C LEU A 167 14.48 6.51 -4.09
N LEU A 168 14.70 5.39 -3.40
CA LEU A 168 15.66 5.28 -2.30
C LEU A 168 17.11 5.52 -2.73
N ASP A 169 17.43 5.35 -4.02
CA ASP A 169 18.78 5.59 -4.54
C ASP A 169 19.22 7.05 -4.41
N HIS A 170 18.26 7.95 -4.41
CA HIS A 170 18.45 9.40 -4.29
C HIS A 170 18.37 9.93 -2.85
N MET A 171 18.18 9.05 -1.84
CA MET A 171 17.95 9.43 -0.44
C MET A 171 19.18 9.30 0.47
N GLY A 172 20.37 9.06 -0.11
CA GLY A 172 21.62 8.93 0.63
C GLY A 172 21.99 7.49 0.99
N PRO A 173 23.10 7.27 1.73
CA PRO A 173 23.55 5.94 2.16
C PRO A 173 22.73 5.40 3.33
N TRP A 174 22.90 4.10 3.61
CA TRP A 174 22.40 3.51 4.86
C TRP A 174 23.11 4.09 6.10
N PRO A 175 22.43 4.40 7.21
CA PRO A 175 20.97 4.32 7.42
C PRO A 175 20.21 5.61 7.06
N LEU A 176 20.87 6.62 6.50
CA LEU A 176 20.30 7.94 6.23
C LEU A 176 19.05 7.89 5.36
N TYR A 177 19.04 7.03 4.31
CA TYR A 177 17.90 6.94 3.42
C TYR A 177 16.60 6.52 4.14
N ILE A 178 16.69 5.79 5.27
CA ILE A 178 15.52 5.40 6.07
C ILE A 178 14.89 6.64 6.71
N ALA A 179 15.72 7.50 7.30
CA ALA A 179 15.24 8.75 7.89
C ALA A 179 14.69 9.71 6.83
N THR A 180 15.37 9.80 5.67
CA THR A 180 14.93 10.62 4.54
C THR A 180 13.58 10.11 4.00
N ALA A 181 13.42 8.80 3.84
CA ALA A 181 12.16 8.19 3.40
C ALA A 181 11.03 8.43 4.41
N ALA A 182 11.30 8.33 5.72
CA ALA A 182 10.32 8.63 6.75
C ALA A 182 9.90 10.11 6.73
N ALA A 183 10.85 11.03 6.55
CA ALA A 183 10.56 12.45 6.42
C ALA A 183 9.72 12.76 5.16
N LEU A 184 10.09 12.15 4.01
CA LEU A 184 9.30 12.26 2.78
C LEU A 184 7.89 11.70 2.96
N ALA A 185 7.75 10.53 3.60
CA ALA A 185 6.43 9.95 3.88
C ALA A 185 5.55 10.90 4.69
N LEU A 186 6.12 11.55 5.72
CA LEU A 186 5.39 12.53 6.53
C LEU A 186 4.91 13.73 5.70
N VAL A 187 5.77 14.26 4.82
CA VAL A 187 5.43 15.36 3.89
C VAL A 187 4.32 14.92 2.94
N LEU A 188 4.45 13.74 2.33
CA LEU A 188 3.43 13.21 1.42
C LEU A 188 2.09 12.97 2.13
N TYR A 189 2.11 12.46 3.36
CA TYR A 189 0.89 12.30 4.16
C TYR A 189 0.21 13.65 4.46
N ALA A 190 1.00 14.68 4.76
CA ALA A 190 0.44 16.02 4.96
C ALA A 190 -0.21 16.56 3.68
N LEU A 191 0.46 16.42 2.52
CA LEU A 191 -0.07 16.84 1.23
C LEU A 191 -1.35 16.07 0.85
N LEU A 192 -1.36 14.75 1.04
CA LEU A 192 -2.51 13.90 0.81
C LEU A 192 -3.68 14.25 1.73
N ALA A 193 -3.41 14.60 2.99
CA ALA A 193 -4.46 15.06 3.92
C ALA A 193 -5.07 16.40 3.47
N LEU A 194 -4.25 17.33 2.96
CA LEU A 194 -4.73 18.59 2.39
C LEU A 194 -5.58 18.33 1.13
N LEU A 195 -5.14 17.44 0.24
CA LEU A 195 -5.91 17.03 -0.95
C LEU A 195 -7.27 16.46 -0.56
N ALA A 196 -7.31 15.52 0.39
CA ALA A 196 -8.55 14.93 0.86
C ALA A 196 -9.53 15.96 1.45
N ARG A 197 -9.02 16.97 2.16
CA ARG A 197 -9.84 18.07 2.72
C ARG A 197 -10.42 18.97 1.63
N ARG A 198 -9.61 19.36 0.64
CA ARG A 198 -10.06 20.21 -0.50
C ARG A 198 -11.15 19.53 -1.30
N VAL A 199 -10.91 18.29 -1.74
CA VAL A 199 -11.89 17.53 -2.52
C VAL A 199 -13.19 17.32 -1.73
N SER A 200 -13.11 17.10 -0.41
CA SER A 200 -14.31 16.97 0.44
C SER A 200 -15.10 18.27 0.57
N HIS A 201 -14.44 19.43 0.47
CA HIS A 201 -15.08 20.74 0.49
C HIS A 201 -15.77 21.04 -0.85
N ASP A 202 -15.09 20.79 -1.97
CA ASP A 202 -15.58 21.10 -3.31
C ASP A 202 -16.74 20.20 -3.76
N LEU A 203 -16.90 19.03 -3.10
CA LEU A 203 -18.00 18.09 -3.35
C LEU A 203 -19.13 18.20 -2.32
N ALA A 204 -19.09 19.17 -1.41
CA ALA A 204 -20.21 19.48 -0.54
C ALA A 204 -21.34 20.12 -1.38
N PRO A 205 -22.62 19.71 -1.19
CA PRO A 205 -23.74 20.25 -1.94
C PRO A 205 -23.98 21.71 -1.63
#